data_d34a48c3a415db6732070cc73ebdacfb
#
_entry.id   d34a48c3a415db6732070cc73ebdacfb
#
_cell.length_a   1.000
_cell.length_b   1.000
_cell.length_c   1.000
_cell.angle_alpha   90.00
_cell.angle_beta   90.00
_cell.angle_gamma   90.00
#
_symmetry.space_group_name_H-M   'P 1'
#
loop_
_entity.id
_entity.type
_entity.pdbx_description
1 polymer ?
#
loop_
_entity_poly.entity_id
_entity_poly.type
_entity_poly.pdbx_seq_one_letter_code
_entity_poly.pdbx_strand_id
1 'polypeptide(L)'
;LCKLRATKRLQLQVHFDEMEAQVEIYPLLFVPLVENAFKYVGGNYFIAMDMCLKEGKLCFSIENSIPEPLVHQKGKHGIGIENLRRRLELLYPERHTLDINRGDTLFRVKLVIEL
;
A
#
# COMPACT_ATOMS: atom_id res chain seq x y z
N LEU A 1 -4.09 -17.51 -8.71
CA LEU A 1 -4.26 -16.54 -8.41
C LEU A 1 -5.54 -16.00 -8.53
N CYS A 2 -5.71 -15.05 -8.61
CA CYS A 2 -6.82 -14.56 -8.56
C CYS A 2 -7.66 -14.86 -9.52
N LYS A 3 -8.64 -15.25 -9.38
CA LYS A 3 -9.50 -15.54 -10.19
C LYS A 3 -10.14 -14.43 -10.69
N LEU A 4 -9.59 -13.58 -11.29
CA LEU A 4 -10.22 -12.53 -11.89
C LEU A 4 -11.15 -13.06 -12.88
N ARG A 5 -12.40 -13.03 -12.73
CA ARG A 5 -13.23 -13.50 -13.61
C ARG A 5 -13.36 -12.53 -14.57
N ALA A 6 -13.66 -12.76 -15.59
CA ALA A 6 -13.64 -12.10 -16.70
C ALA A 6 -14.23 -10.86 -16.99
N THR A 7 -15.12 -10.43 -16.35
CA THR A 7 -15.79 -9.23 -16.77
C THR A 7 -14.96 -8.01 -16.58
N LYS A 8 -13.96 -8.03 -15.71
CA LYS A 8 -13.13 -6.87 -15.55
C LYS A 8 -11.70 -7.27 -15.44
N ARG A 9 -10.82 -6.47 -16.01
CA ARG A 9 -9.44 -6.72 -15.92
C ARG A 9 -8.83 -5.86 -14.88
N LEU A 10 -7.88 -6.38 -14.13
CA LEU A 10 -7.11 -5.61 -13.19
C LEU A 10 -6.06 -4.81 -13.96
N GLN A 11 -6.01 -3.51 -13.71
CA GLN A 11 -4.98 -2.67 -14.26
C GLN A 11 -3.96 -2.43 -13.19
N LEU A 12 -2.73 -2.82 -13.43
CA LEU A 12 -1.68 -2.72 -12.44
C LEU A 12 -0.55 -1.86 -12.99
N GLN A 13 -0.19 -0.81 -12.27
CA GLN A 13 0.92 0.04 -12.61
C GLN A 13 1.92 -0.03 -11.51
N VAL A 14 3.18 -0.27 -11.83
CA VAL A 14 4.22 -0.38 -10.84
C VAL A 14 5.40 0.46 -11.30
N HIS A 15 5.91 1.30 -10.42
CA HIS A 15 7.05 2.14 -10.74
C HIS A 15 8.02 2.10 -9.58
N PHE A 16 9.25 1.69 -9.84
CA PHE A 16 10.29 1.69 -8.85
C PHE A 16 11.48 2.44 -9.42
N ASP A 17 11.92 3.47 -8.72
CA ASP A 17 13.07 4.20 -9.16
C ASP A 17 14.29 3.34 -8.94
N GLU A 18 15.30 3.55 -9.76
CA GLU A 18 16.53 2.86 -9.60
C GLU A 18 17.20 3.31 -8.35
N MET A 19 17.60 2.43 -7.50
CA MET A 19 18.26 2.79 -6.28
C MET A 19 19.70 2.39 -6.37
N GLU A 20 20.57 3.37 -6.26
CA GLU A 20 21.98 3.11 -6.45
C GLU A 20 22.63 2.45 -5.28
N ALA A 21 22.19 2.71 -4.10
CA ALA A 21 22.80 2.11 -2.94
C ALA A 21 22.04 0.88 -2.53
N GLN A 22 22.73 -0.08 -1.97
CA GLN A 22 22.03 -1.20 -1.43
C GLN A 22 21.34 -0.76 -0.17
N VAL A 23 20.06 -1.02 -0.10
CA VAL A 23 19.28 -0.62 1.03
C VAL A 23 18.70 -1.88 1.65
N GLU A 24 18.91 -2.06 2.94
CA GLU A 24 18.35 -3.19 3.62
C GLU A 24 17.14 -2.76 4.39
N ILE A 25 16.01 -3.30 4.06
CA ILE A 25 14.81 -3.03 4.80
C ILE A 25 14.11 -4.35 4.99
N TYR A 26 13.23 -4.40 5.94
CA TYR A 26 12.52 -5.62 6.22
C TYR A 26 11.44 -5.80 5.14
N PRO A 27 11.62 -6.76 4.26
CA PRO A 27 10.68 -6.86 3.12
C PRO A 27 9.26 -7.10 3.54
N LEU A 28 9.05 -7.73 4.69
CA LEU A 28 7.71 -8.00 5.12
C LEU A 28 6.92 -6.75 5.49
N LEU A 29 7.57 -5.61 5.51
CA LEU A 29 6.84 -4.38 5.79
C LEU A 29 5.90 -4.02 4.65
N PHE A 30 6.23 -4.42 3.43
CA PHE A 30 5.40 -4.02 2.31
C PHE A 30 4.34 -5.04 1.96
N VAL A 31 4.53 -6.28 2.36
CA VAL A 31 3.60 -7.34 2.01
C VAL A 31 2.17 -7.04 2.48
N PRO A 32 1.97 -6.57 3.71
CA PRO A 32 0.60 -6.30 4.13
C PRO A 32 -0.08 -5.22 3.30
N LEU A 33 0.70 -4.25 2.81
CA LEU A 33 0.11 -3.19 2.01
C LEU A 33 -0.28 -3.70 0.64
N VAL A 34 0.56 -4.54 0.06
CA VAL A 34 0.26 -5.11 -1.24
C VAL A 34 -0.94 -6.07 -1.13
N GLU A 35 -0.96 -6.88 -0.09
CA GLU A 35 -2.07 -7.79 0.11
C GLU A 35 -3.37 -7.04 0.32
N ASN A 36 -3.31 -5.96 1.06
CA ASN A 36 -4.48 -5.15 1.31
C ASN A 36 -5.05 -4.59 0.02
N ALA A 37 -4.18 -4.11 -0.87
CA ALA A 37 -4.62 -3.55 -2.11
C ALA A 37 -5.30 -4.61 -2.98
N PHE A 38 -4.70 -5.78 -3.09
CA PHE A 38 -5.31 -6.84 -3.88
C PHE A 38 -6.60 -7.37 -3.26
N LYS A 39 -6.70 -7.36 -1.95
CA LYS A 39 -7.88 -7.85 -1.30
C LYS A 39 -9.08 -6.93 -1.50
N TYR A 40 -8.84 -5.62 -1.51
CA TYR A 40 -9.95 -4.68 -1.53
C TYR A 40 -10.15 -3.96 -2.87
N VAL A 41 -9.34 -4.26 -3.87
CA VAL A 41 -9.48 -3.58 -5.14
C VAL A 41 -10.87 -3.89 -5.74
N GLY A 42 -11.50 -2.90 -6.28
CA GLY A 42 -12.81 -3.05 -6.89
C GLY A 42 -13.11 -1.85 -7.75
N GLY A 43 -14.35 -1.67 -8.09
CA GLY A 43 -14.73 -0.56 -8.97
C GLY A 43 -14.04 -0.72 -10.31
N ASN A 44 -13.07 0.12 -10.60
CA ASN A 44 -12.35 0.07 -11.85
C ASN A 44 -11.21 -0.93 -11.85
N TYR A 45 -10.96 -1.59 -10.76
CA TYR A 45 -9.92 -2.61 -10.63
C TYR A 45 -8.54 -2.08 -11.03
N PHE A 46 -8.16 -1.01 -10.36
CA PHE A 46 -6.89 -0.36 -10.63
C PHE A 46 -6.00 -0.40 -9.38
N ILE A 47 -4.74 -0.75 -9.54
CA ILE A 47 -3.75 -0.69 -8.47
C ILE A 47 -2.51 -0.01 -9.01
N ALA A 48 -1.98 0.95 -8.28
CA ALA A 48 -0.73 1.60 -8.63
C ALA A 48 0.22 1.55 -7.45
N MET A 49 1.46 1.19 -7.70
CA MET A 49 2.49 1.17 -6.68
C MET A 49 3.65 2.00 -7.12
N ASP A 50 4.28 2.67 -6.20
CA ASP A 50 5.39 3.54 -6.50
C ASP A 50 6.39 3.46 -5.36
N MET A 51 7.66 3.34 -5.65
CA MET A 51 8.69 3.29 -4.63
C MET A 51 9.90 4.08 -5.09
N CYS A 52 10.44 4.90 -4.23
CA CYS A 52 11.65 5.63 -4.54
C CYS A 52 12.49 5.84 -3.28
N LEU A 53 13.76 6.09 -3.50
CA LEU A 53 14.66 6.38 -2.40
C LEU A 53 15.23 7.76 -2.65
N LYS A 54 15.03 8.68 -1.73
CA LYS A 54 15.53 10.02 -1.83
C LYS A 54 16.08 10.50 -0.55
N GLU A 55 17.32 10.95 -0.56
CA GLU A 55 17.92 11.59 0.61
C GLU A 55 17.81 10.74 1.87
N GLY A 56 18.05 9.47 1.73
CA GLY A 56 18.02 8.59 2.89
C GLY A 56 16.64 8.19 3.33
N LYS A 57 15.61 8.54 2.56
CA LYS A 57 14.26 8.17 2.91
C LYS A 57 13.69 7.27 1.83
N LEU A 58 13.08 6.19 2.25
CA LEU A 58 12.40 5.30 1.33
C LEU A 58 10.93 5.67 1.33
N CYS A 59 10.39 5.97 0.16
CA CYS A 59 9.00 6.35 0.02
C CYS A 59 8.28 5.29 -0.77
N PHE A 60 7.23 4.76 -0.22
CA PHE A 60 6.42 3.74 -0.88
C PHE A 60 4.97 4.18 -0.84
N SER A 61 4.30 4.12 -1.96
CA SER A 61 2.88 4.41 -1.98
C SER A 61 2.16 3.36 -2.78
N ILE A 62 0.96 3.04 -2.39
CA ILE A 62 0.15 2.10 -3.13
C ILE A 62 -1.28 2.60 -3.05
N GLU A 63 -1.96 2.56 -4.16
CA GLU A 63 -3.36 2.94 -4.16
C GLU A 63 -4.15 1.94 -4.97
N ASN A 64 -5.37 1.73 -4.59
CA ASN A 64 -6.25 0.83 -5.32
C ASN A 64 -7.63 1.45 -5.41
N SER A 65 -8.29 1.16 -6.53
CA SER A 65 -9.66 1.59 -6.66
C SER A 65 -10.54 0.73 -5.78
N ILE A 66 -11.63 1.30 -5.32
CA ILE A 66 -12.59 0.59 -4.48
C ILE A 66 -13.96 0.88 -5.04
N PRO A 67 -14.93 0.03 -4.78
CA PRO A 67 -16.29 0.32 -5.22
C PRO A 67 -16.81 1.51 -4.43
N GLU A 68 -17.87 2.10 -4.91
CA GLU A 68 -18.44 3.21 -4.19
C GLU A 68 -18.81 2.76 -2.81
N PRO A 69 -18.64 3.60 -1.81
CA PRO A 69 -18.81 3.15 -0.46
C PRO A 69 -20.22 2.76 -0.14
N LEU A 70 -20.36 1.66 0.54
CA LEU A 70 -21.61 1.29 1.11
C LEU A 70 -21.53 1.65 2.57
N VAL A 71 -22.64 2.01 3.12
CA VAL A 71 -22.66 2.52 4.46
C VAL A 71 -21.97 1.59 5.45
N HIS A 72 -22.18 0.33 5.30
CA HIS A 72 -21.65 -0.60 6.27
C HIS A 72 -20.23 -1.03 6.04
N GLN A 73 -19.57 -0.49 5.05
CA GLN A 73 -18.22 -0.91 4.78
C GLN A 73 -17.16 0.08 5.21
N LYS A 74 -17.55 1.16 5.77
CA LYS A 74 -16.56 2.15 6.07
C LYS A 74 -15.63 1.74 7.15
N GLY A 75 -14.45 2.18 7.10
CA GLY A 75 -13.52 2.08 8.19
C GLY A 75 -12.80 0.79 8.39
N LYS A 76 -12.97 -0.18 7.56
CA LYS A 76 -12.31 -1.42 7.79
C LYS A 76 -11.04 -1.55 7.02
N HIS A 77 -9.94 -1.58 7.71
CA HIS A 77 -8.67 -1.70 7.05
C HIS A 77 -8.10 -3.08 7.16
N GLY A 78 -8.60 -3.90 7.99
CA GLY A 78 -8.05 -5.21 8.13
C GLY A 78 -6.92 -5.27 9.14
N ILE A 79 -6.63 -6.47 9.59
CA ILE A 79 -5.65 -6.69 10.64
C ILE A 79 -4.25 -6.43 10.15
N GLY A 80 -4.01 -6.62 8.86
CA GLY A 80 -2.68 -6.45 8.31
C GLY A 80 -2.11 -5.07 8.53
N ILE A 81 -2.93 -4.04 8.35
CA ILE A 81 -2.45 -2.68 8.52
C ILE A 81 -2.18 -2.36 9.97
N GLU A 82 -2.99 -2.88 10.89
CA GLU A 82 -2.72 -2.65 12.29
C GLU A 82 -1.42 -3.33 12.71
N ASN A 83 -1.16 -4.52 12.21
CA ASN A 83 0.08 -5.19 12.51
C ASN A 83 1.26 -4.44 11.92
N LEU A 84 1.08 -3.84 10.75
CA LEU A 84 2.13 -3.05 10.14
C LEU A 84 2.47 -1.84 11.02
N ARG A 85 1.45 -1.18 11.55
CA ARG A 85 1.73 -0.03 12.41
C ARG A 85 2.58 -0.46 13.59
N ARG A 86 2.29 -1.59 14.19
CA ARG A 86 3.05 -2.05 15.34
C ARG A 86 4.47 -2.37 14.95
N ARG A 87 4.68 -2.98 13.81
CA ARG A 87 6.02 -3.30 13.37
C ARG A 87 6.82 -2.06 13.10
N LEU A 88 6.21 -1.03 12.52
CA LEU A 88 6.91 0.21 12.25
C LEU A 88 7.33 0.88 13.55
N GLU A 89 6.47 0.82 14.57
CA GLU A 89 6.84 1.40 15.84
C GLU A 89 8.02 0.67 16.47
N LEU A 90 8.13 -0.63 16.26
CA LEU A 90 9.21 -1.37 16.83
C LEU A 90 10.51 -1.24 16.04
N LEU A 91 10.42 -1.21 14.72
CA LEU A 91 11.61 -1.26 13.89
C LEU A 91 12.14 0.11 13.51
N TYR A 92 11.25 1.08 13.37
CA TYR A 92 11.64 2.42 12.97
C TYR A 92 10.93 3.46 13.85
N PRO A 93 11.17 3.43 15.16
CA PRO A 93 10.48 4.36 16.05
C PRO A 93 10.80 5.80 15.70
N GLU A 94 9.81 6.60 15.51
CA GLU A 94 9.94 7.99 15.15
C GLU A 94 10.73 8.22 13.85
N ARG A 95 10.91 7.20 13.06
CA ARG A 95 11.59 7.31 11.79
C ARG A 95 10.71 6.82 10.67
N HIS A 96 9.43 6.82 10.84
CA HIS A 96 8.50 6.41 9.81
C HIS A 96 7.24 7.26 9.84
N THR A 97 6.57 7.31 8.71
CA THR A 97 5.26 7.94 8.59
C THR A 97 4.37 7.02 7.79
N LEU A 98 3.20 6.75 8.28
CA LEU A 98 2.25 5.91 7.58
C LEU A 98 0.95 6.69 7.45
N ASP A 99 0.61 7.06 6.23
CA ASP A 99 -0.62 7.81 5.97
C ASP A 99 -1.59 6.94 5.21
N ILE A 100 -2.80 6.86 5.68
CA ILE A 100 -3.85 6.10 5.05
C ILE A 100 -4.98 7.04 4.69
N ASN A 101 -5.36 7.04 3.41
CA ASN A 101 -6.37 7.95 2.94
C ASN A 101 -7.42 7.19 2.16
N ARG A 102 -8.66 7.26 2.61
CA ARG A 102 -9.74 6.59 1.93
C ARG A 102 -10.65 7.62 1.29
N GLY A 103 -10.69 7.63 -0.02
CA GLY A 103 -11.61 8.49 -0.75
C GLY A 103 -12.85 7.72 -1.16
N ASP A 104 -13.61 8.29 -2.06
CA ASP A 104 -14.84 7.64 -2.51
C ASP A 104 -14.56 6.46 -3.42
N THR A 105 -13.57 6.56 -4.24
CA THR A 105 -13.27 5.51 -5.20
C THR A 105 -11.84 5.04 -5.17
N LEU A 106 -11.00 5.60 -4.29
CA LEU A 106 -9.63 5.22 -4.17
C LEU A 106 -9.23 5.07 -2.72
N PHE A 107 -8.40 4.10 -2.45
CA PHE A 107 -7.82 3.92 -1.14
C PHE A 107 -6.31 4.01 -1.34
N ARG A 108 -5.65 4.88 -0.60
CA ARG A 108 -4.23 5.11 -0.79
C ARG A 108 -3.48 4.98 0.53
N VAL A 109 -2.33 4.34 0.49
CA VAL A 109 -1.46 4.24 1.64
C VAL A 109 -0.09 4.76 1.23
N LYS A 110 0.50 5.61 2.05
CA LYS A 110 1.82 6.12 1.78
C LYS A 110 2.68 5.84 3.00
N LEU A 111 3.83 5.23 2.78
CA LEU A 111 4.75 4.88 3.84
C LEU A 111 6.10 5.52 3.53
N VAL A 112 6.65 6.24 4.50
CA VAL A 112 7.97 6.82 4.38
C VAL A 112 8.80 6.31 5.53
N ILE A 113 10.00 5.79 5.25
CA ILE A 113 10.88 5.28 6.27
C ILE A 113 12.22 6.01 6.14
N GLU A 114 12.70 6.50 7.25
CA GLU A 114 14.02 7.13 7.28
C GLU A 114 15.03 6.07 7.55
N LEU A 115 15.94 5.88 6.66
CA LEU A 115 16.93 4.80 6.75
C LEU A 115 18.21 5.20 7.47
#